data_e214274360f12e053d5ed09bcbb8c3b0
#
_entry.id   e214274360f12e053d5ed09bcbb8c3b0
#
_cell.length_a   1.000
_cell.length_b   1.000
_cell.length_c   1.000
_cell.angle_alpha   90.00
_cell.angle_beta   90.00
_cell.angle_gamma   90.00
#
_symmetry.space_group_name_H-M   'P 1'
#
loop_
_entity.id
_entity.type
_entity.pdbx_description
1 polymer ?
#
loop_
_entity_poly.entity_id
_entity_poly.type
_entity_poly.pdbx_seq_one_letter_code
_entity_poly.pdbx_strand_id
1 'polypeptide(L)'
;MSMIKSTGTKPEEMVRKYLFSRGLRFRKNVRTLPGKPDIVLRKYKTVVFVNGCFWHGHSNCKYFVMPKSNVEFWQEKISRTIMRDNEVYEKLADSGWNVLTIWECQLKKNHREKSLEYLYYNIVRIIKE
;
A
#
# COMPACT_ATOMS: atom_id res chain seq x y z
N MET A 1 14.17 17.21 3.36
CA MET A 1 13.55 16.33 3.58
C MET A 1 14.02 15.13 3.47
N SER A 2 14.86 14.86 3.97
CA SER A 2 15.53 13.72 3.90
C SER A 2 14.99 12.60 4.62
N MET A 3 14.02 12.78 5.33
CA MET A 3 13.59 11.75 6.24
C MET A 3 12.49 10.85 5.73
N ILE A 4 12.51 10.59 4.46
CA ILE A 4 11.53 9.68 3.89
C ILE A 4 11.96 8.26 4.18
N LYS A 5 11.16 7.55 4.92
CA LYS A 5 11.47 6.16 5.25
C LYS A 5 10.86 5.23 4.22
N SER A 6 11.54 4.15 3.93
CA SER A 6 11.02 3.14 3.01
C SER A 6 10.13 2.13 3.73
N THR A 7 10.26 2.03 5.06
CA THR A 7 9.44 1.12 5.86
C THR A 7 9.11 1.79 7.19
N GLY A 8 8.11 1.28 7.87
CA GLY A 8 7.76 1.78 9.19
C GLY A 8 7.23 3.19 9.21
N THR A 9 6.59 3.63 8.12
CA THR A 9 6.03 4.98 8.06
C THR A 9 4.78 5.08 8.92
N LYS A 10 4.35 6.32 9.19
CA LYS A 10 3.12 6.51 9.97
C LYS A 10 1.90 5.86 9.33
N PRO A 11 1.70 5.99 8.01
CA PRO A 11 0.57 5.29 7.39
C PRO A 11 0.64 3.79 7.57
N GLU A 12 1.83 3.19 7.42
CA GLU A 12 1.97 1.76 7.63
C GLU A 12 1.63 1.36 9.05
N GLU A 13 2.14 2.12 10.03
CA GLU A 13 1.86 1.82 11.43
C GLU A 13 0.38 1.91 11.74
N MET A 14 -0.28 2.91 11.16
CA MET A 14 -1.70 3.12 11.36
C MET A 14 -2.51 1.90 10.89
N VAL A 15 -2.18 1.42 9.71
CA VAL A 15 -2.87 0.26 9.15
C VAL A 15 -2.59 -0.98 9.99
N ARG A 16 -1.33 -1.19 10.38
CA ARG A 16 -0.97 -2.35 11.19
C ARG A 16 -1.68 -2.35 12.54
N LYS A 17 -1.69 -1.21 13.21
CA LYS A 17 -2.36 -1.11 14.51
C LYS A 17 -3.84 -1.40 14.40
N TYR A 18 -4.47 -0.87 13.35
CA TYR A 18 -5.89 -1.10 13.15
C TYR A 18 -6.19 -2.58 12.94
N LEU A 19 -5.46 -3.21 12.02
CA LEU A 19 -5.70 -4.61 11.72
C LEU A 19 -5.42 -5.50 12.93
N PHE A 20 -4.38 -5.19 13.68
CA PHE A 20 -4.06 -5.95 14.86
C PHE A 20 -5.18 -5.81 15.91
N SER A 21 -5.72 -4.60 16.06
CA SER A 21 -6.80 -4.36 17.01
C SER A 21 -8.08 -5.11 16.63
N ARG A 22 -8.22 -5.45 15.35
CA ARG A 22 -9.37 -6.22 14.88
C ARG A 22 -9.10 -7.73 14.93
N GLY A 23 -8.00 -8.13 15.56
CA GLY A 23 -7.70 -9.55 15.77
C GLY A 23 -6.93 -10.22 14.66
N LEU A 24 -6.47 -9.50 13.66
CA LEU A 24 -5.74 -10.10 12.58
C LEU A 24 -4.25 -10.25 12.94
N ARG A 25 -3.64 -11.30 12.43
CA ARG A 25 -2.21 -11.54 12.63
C ARG A 25 -1.55 -11.52 11.27
N PHE A 26 -0.37 -10.93 11.20
CA PHE A 26 0.30 -10.69 9.94
C PHE A 26 1.80 -10.56 10.13
N ARG A 27 2.54 -10.62 9.02
CA ARG A 27 3.96 -10.29 8.99
C ARG A 27 4.13 -8.98 8.26
N LYS A 28 5.13 -8.21 8.64
CA LYS A 28 5.38 -6.93 8.00
C LYS A 28 6.66 -6.93 7.21
N ASN A 29 6.65 -6.20 6.11
CA ASN A 29 7.84 -5.99 5.26
C ASN A 29 8.55 -7.28 4.87
N VAL A 30 7.79 -8.24 4.37
CA VAL A 30 8.33 -9.56 4.00
C VAL A 30 9.14 -9.44 2.72
N ARG A 31 10.44 -9.65 2.82
CA ARG A 31 11.36 -9.47 1.70
C ARG A 31 11.36 -10.61 0.70
N THR A 32 10.84 -11.75 1.08
CA THR A 32 10.84 -12.91 0.19
C THR A 32 9.74 -12.86 -0.85
N LEU A 33 8.81 -11.92 -0.71
CA LEU A 33 7.75 -11.75 -1.71
C LEU A 33 8.05 -10.56 -2.61
N PRO A 34 7.61 -10.60 -3.87
CA PRO A 34 7.83 -9.48 -4.79
C PRO A 34 7.32 -8.18 -4.19
N GLY A 35 8.11 -7.12 -4.32
CA GLY A 35 7.74 -5.80 -3.84
C GLY A 35 7.77 -5.60 -2.35
N LYS A 36 8.16 -6.59 -1.58
CA LYS A 36 8.22 -6.50 -0.12
C LYS A 36 6.93 -5.90 0.45
N PRO A 37 5.81 -6.63 0.35
CA PRO A 37 4.54 -6.09 0.85
C PRO A 37 4.64 -5.60 2.29
N ASP A 38 3.95 -4.51 2.59
CA ASP A 38 4.00 -3.94 3.93
C ASP A 38 3.36 -4.86 4.96
N ILE A 39 2.32 -5.58 4.56
CA ILE A 39 1.60 -6.47 5.44
C ILE A 39 1.27 -7.75 4.69
N VAL A 40 1.56 -8.90 5.29
CA VAL A 40 1.25 -10.20 4.70
C VAL A 40 0.37 -10.99 5.67
N LEU A 41 -0.83 -11.32 5.22
CA LEU A 41 -1.79 -12.08 6.01
C LEU A 41 -1.93 -13.46 5.38
N ARG A 42 -1.13 -14.41 5.85
CA ARG A 42 -1.10 -15.75 5.26
C ARG A 42 -2.42 -16.48 5.37
N LYS A 43 -3.11 -16.31 6.48
CA LYS A 43 -4.40 -16.95 6.69
C LYS A 43 -5.40 -16.61 5.59
N TYR A 44 -5.31 -15.37 5.10
CA TYR A 44 -6.24 -14.89 4.08
C TYR A 44 -5.62 -14.89 2.68
N LYS A 45 -4.37 -15.31 2.57
CA LYS A 45 -3.62 -15.29 1.32
C LYS A 45 -3.67 -13.90 0.70
N THR A 46 -3.49 -12.90 1.54
CA THR A 46 -3.62 -11.49 1.15
C THR A 46 -2.38 -10.71 1.52
N VAL A 47 -1.99 -9.81 0.65
CA VAL A 47 -0.92 -8.85 0.93
C VAL A 47 -1.50 -7.45 0.81
N VAL A 48 -0.99 -6.54 1.63
CA VAL A 48 -1.43 -5.14 1.61
C VAL A 48 -0.24 -4.23 1.39
N PHE A 49 -0.39 -3.34 0.43
CA PHE A 49 0.60 -2.30 0.19
C PHE A 49 0.03 -0.98 0.69
N VAL A 50 0.81 -0.26 1.47
CA VAL A 50 0.42 1.07 1.95
C VAL A 50 1.24 2.07 1.15
N ASN A 51 0.62 2.68 0.17
CA ASN A 51 1.33 3.52 -0.81
C ASN A 51 1.24 5.01 -0.53
N GLY A 52 2.38 5.68 -0.58
CA GLY A 52 2.42 7.14 -0.55
C GLY A 52 1.96 7.67 -1.89
N CYS A 53 1.10 8.68 -1.86
CA CYS A 53 0.46 9.15 -3.10
C CYS A 53 1.45 9.73 -4.10
N PHE A 54 2.42 10.49 -3.64
CA PHE A 54 3.40 11.07 -4.54
C PHE A 54 4.30 10.01 -5.17
N TRP A 55 4.89 9.15 -4.32
CA TRP A 55 5.90 8.20 -4.80
C TRP A 55 5.35 7.14 -5.75
N HIS A 56 4.08 6.81 -5.62
CA HIS A 56 3.47 5.80 -6.46
C HIS A 56 2.53 6.39 -7.52
N GLY A 57 2.59 7.71 -7.71
CA GLY A 57 1.84 8.36 -8.79
C GLY A 57 0.34 8.16 -8.73
N HIS A 58 -0.25 8.37 -7.55
CA HIS A 58 -1.67 8.14 -7.37
C HIS A 58 -2.51 9.02 -8.29
N SER A 59 -3.31 8.41 -9.15
CA SER A 59 -4.12 9.14 -10.14
C SER A 59 -5.22 9.96 -9.50
N ASN A 60 -5.47 11.14 -10.06
CA ASN A 60 -6.56 12.02 -9.63
C ASN A 60 -6.52 12.32 -8.13
N CYS A 61 -5.33 12.46 -7.58
CA CYS A 61 -5.16 12.68 -6.17
C CYS A 61 -4.51 14.04 -5.94
N LYS A 62 -5.10 14.86 -5.07
CA LYS A 62 -4.57 16.19 -4.80
C LYS A 62 -3.22 16.18 -4.10
N TYR A 63 -2.86 15.04 -3.51
CA TYR A 63 -1.57 14.92 -2.84
C TYR A 63 -0.45 14.50 -3.78
N PHE A 64 -0.79 14.21 -5.03
CA PHE A 64 0.23 13.95 -6.03
C PHE A 64 0.37 15.22 -6.87
N VAL A 65 1.41 15.97 -6.58
CA VAL A 65 1.69 17.21 -7.30
C VAL A 65 3.08 17.11 -7.89
N MET A 66 3.15 17.21 -9.22
CA MET A 66 4.44 17.11 -9.91
C MET A 66 5.30 18.33 -9.57
N PRO A 67 6.55 18.14 -9.13
CA PRO A 67 7.44 19.26 -8.83
C PRO A 67 7.64 20.13 -10.06
N LYS A 68 7.83 21.43 -9.85
CA LYS A 68 8.01 22.37 -10.95
C LYS A 68 9.41 22.35 -11.54
N SER A 69 10.41 21.91 -10.77
CA SER A 69 11.75 21.80 -11.30
C SER A 69 12.09 20.34 -11.54
N ASN A 70 12.96 20.10 -12.53
CA ASN A 70 13.36 18.74 -12.91
C ASN A 70 12.17 17.88 -13.28
N VAL A 71 11.23 18.44 -14.02
CA VAL A 71 9.99 17.77 -14.37
C VAL A 71 10.25 16.44 -15.08
N GLU A 72 11.15 16.43 -16.06
CA GLU A 72 11.44 15.21 -16.81
C GLU A 72 11.99 14.11 -15.90
N PHE A 73 12.86 14.49 -14.96
CA PHE A 73 13.42 13.54 -14.02
C PHE A 73 12.31 12.88 -13.20
N TRP A 74 11.40 13.69 -12.67
CA TRP A 74 10.33 13.18 -11.82
C TRP A 74 9.30 12.37 -12.61
N GLN A 75 8.98 12.80 -13.83
CA GLN A 75 8.05 12.06 -14.67
C GLN A 75 8.59 10.66 -14.95
N GLU A 76 9.87 10.58 -15.29
CA GLU A 76 10.47 9.29 -15.57
C GLU A 76 10.53 8.40 -14.34
N LYS A 77 10.92 8.98 -13.20
CA LYS A 77 11.03 8.22 -11.98
C LYS A 77 9.68 7.68 -11.52
N ILE A 78 8.65 8.52 -11.56
CA ILE A 78 7.30 8.10 -11.16
C ILE A 78 6.75 7.06 -12.12
N SER A 79 6.97 7.24 -13.43
CA SER A 79 6.52 6.26 -14.42
C SER A 79 7.15 4.89 -14.19
N ARG A 80 8.44 4.86 -13.87
CA ARG A 80 9.11 3.60 -13.58
C ARG A 80 8.56 2.94 -12.34
N THR A 81 8.23 3.74 -11.32
CA THR A 81 7.65 3.22 -10.09
C THR A 81 6.30 2.58 -10.38
N ILE A 82 5.46 3.26 -11.16
CA ILE A 82 4.14 2.73 -11.50
C ILE A 82 4.27 1.42 -12.27
N MET A 83 5.18 1.35 -13.23
CA MET A 83 5.38 0.14 -14.00
C MET A 83 5.85 -1.01 -13.12
N ARG A 84 6.78 -0.73 -12.20
CA ARG A 84 7.29 -1.74 -11.29
C ARG A 84 6.18 -2.22 -10.35
N ASP A 85 5.35 -1.30 -9.86
CA ASP A 85 4.24 -1.67 -8.98
C ASP A 85 3.29 -2.62 -9.69
N ASN A 86 2.97 -2.33 -10.95
CA ASN A 86 2.07 -3.19 -11.72
C ASN A 86 2.66 -4.57 -11.95
N GLU A 87 3.95 -4.66 -12.21
CA GLU A 87 4.61 -5.94 -12.38
C GLU A 87 4.57 -6.75 -11.09
N VAL A 88 4.81 -6.08 -9.97
CA VAL A 88 4.79 -6.73 -8.66
C VAL A 88 3.40 -7.27 -8.36
N TYR A 89 2.38 -6.47 -8.61
CA TYR A 89 1.00 -6.87 -8.34
C TYR A 89 0.62 -8.08 -9.19
N GLU A 90 1.03 -8.10 -10.45
CA GLU A 90 0.78 -9.23 -11.33
C GLU A 90 1.46 -10.49 -10.84
N LYS A 91 2.72 -10.38 -10.45
CA LYS A 91 3.46 -11.55 -9.95
C LYS A 91 2.81 -12.14 -8.71
N LEU A 92 2.38 -11.27 -7.81
CA LEU A 92 1.72 -11.73 -6.59
C LEU A 92 0.39 -12.38 -6.89
N ALA A 93 -0.39 -11.76 -7.77
CA ALA A 93 -1.69 -12.33 -8.15
C ALA A 93 -1.51 -13.68 -8.84
N ASP A 94 -0.51 -13.79 -9.70
CA ASP A 94 -0.22 -15.05 -10.39
C ASP A 94 0.20 -16.14 -9.41
N SER A 95 0.76 -15.76 -8.28
CA SER A 95 1.16 -16.70 -7.24
C SER A 95 0.03 -17.02 -6.28
N GLY A 96 -1.16 -16.53 -6.53
CA GLY A 96 -2.33 -16.85 -5.71
C GLY A 96 -2.61 -15.89 -4.58
N TRP A 97 -1.91 -14.77 -4.53
CA TRP A 97 -2.15 -13.78 -3.48
C TRP A 97 -3.23 -12.80 -3.90
N ASN A 98 -4.04 -12.37 -2.93
CA ASN A 98 -4.96 -11.26 -3.13
C ASN A 98 -4.18 -10.00 -2.80
N VAL A 99 -4.13 -9.08 -3.72
CA VAL A 99 -3.34 -7.86 -3.55
C VAL A 99 -4.26 -6.69 -3.28
N LEU A 100 -4.08 -6.06 -2.13
CA LEU A 100 -4.85 -4.89 -1.74
C LEU A 100 -3.91 -3.72 -1.56
N THR A 101 -4.37 -2.55 -1.93
CA THR A 101 -3.58 -1.33 -1.78
C THR A 101 -4.41 -0.31 -1.02
N ILE A 102 -3.77 0.36 -0.05
CA ILE A 102 -4.41 1.48 0.62
C ILE A 102 -3.49 2.67 0.45
N TRP A 103 -4.06 3.81 0.09
CA TRP A 103 -3.28 5.00 -0.21
C TRP A 103 -3.22 5.95 0.97
N GLU A 104 -2.13 6.68 1.04
CA GLU A 104 -1.94 7.64 2.12
C GLU A 104 -3.09 8.62 2.26
N CYS A 105 -3.64 9.08 1.12
CA CYS A 105 -4.75 10.03 1.16
C CYS A 105 -6.01 9.42 1.79
N GLN A 106 -6.15 8.12 1.72
CA GLN A 106 -7.29 7.44 2.32
C GLN A 106 -7.16 7.34 3.85
N LEU A 107 -5.96 7.60 4.35
CA LEU A 107 -5.70 7.54 5.79
C LEU A 107 -5.70 8.90 6.46
N LYS A 108 -6.12 9.95 5.71
CA LYS A 108 -6.26 11.26 6.30
C LYS A 108 -7.45 11.29 7.25
N LYS A 109 -7.39 12.18 8.20
CA LYS A 109 -8.32 12.19 9.34
C LYS A 109 -9.79 12.00 8.96
N ASN A 110 -10.24 12.66 7.91
CA ASN A 110 -11.65 12.61 7.53
C ASN A 110 -12.10 11.31 6.88
N HIS A 111 -11.15 10.51 6.38
CA HIS A 111 -11.48 9.30 5.64
C HIS A 111 -10.95 8.03 6.30
N ARG A 112 -10.10 8.19 7.29
CA ARG A 112 -9.34 7.10 7.88
C ARG A 112 -10.18 5.92 8.34
N GLU A 113 -11.20 6.22 9.12
CA GLU A 113 -12.00 5.17 9.71
C GLU A 113 -12.71 4.32 8.69
N LYS A 114 -13.35 4.96 7.71
CA LYS A 114 -14.04 4.24 6.66
C LYS A 114 -13.08 3.44 5.80
N SER A 115 -11.92 4.02 5.50
CA SER A 115 -10.94 3.35 4.66
C SER A 115 -10.39 2.10 5.34
N LEU A 116 -10.12 2.19 6.64
CA LEU A 116 -9.60 1.05 7.39
C LEU A 116 -10.65 -0.04 7.55
N GLU A 117 -11.90 0.34 7.78
CA GLU A 117 -12.99 -0.63 7.87
C GLU A 117 -13.18 -1.37 6.56
N TYR A 118 -13.12 -0.63 5.46
CA TYR A 118 -13.27 -1.21 4.13
C TYR A 118 -12.13 -2.19 3.84
N LEU A 119 -10.91 -1.81 4.22
CA LEU A 119 -9.77 -2.69 4.06
C LEU A 119 -9.96 -3.99 4.87
N TYR A 120 -10.35 -3.85 6.12
CA TYR A 120 -10.58 -5.02 6.97
C TYR A 120 -11.63 -5.94 6.35
N TYR A 121 -12.74 -5.36 5.91
CA TYR A 121 -13.81 -6.13 5.30
C TYR A 121 -13.30 -6.90 4.07
N ASN A 122 -12.53 -6.24 3.22
CA ASN A 122 -12.01 -6.88 2.02
C ASN A 122 -11.03 -8.01 2.32
N ILE A 123 -10.37 -7.95 3.47
CA ILE A 123 -9.48 -9.03 3.88
C ILE A 123 -10.27 -10.23 4.38
N VAL A 124 -11.17 -9.99 5.32
CA VAL A 124 -11.82 -11.11 6.01
C VAL A 124 -12.88 -11.83 5.18
N ARG A 125 -13.48 -11.14 4.22
CA ARG A 125 -14.51 -11.79 3.39
C ARG A 125 -13.93 -12.91 2.52
N ILE A 126 -12.65 -12.90 2.30
CA ILE A 126 -12.01 -13.89 1.44
C ILE A 126 -12.21 -15.30 1.95
N ILE A 127 -12.15 -15.48 3.27
CA ILE A 127 -12.32 -16.82 3.83
C ILE A 127 -13.76 -17.29 3.79
N LYS A 128 -14.70 -16.36 3.77
CA LYS A 128 -16.11 -16.73 3.79
C LYS A 128 -16.60 -17.27 2.46
N GLU A 129 -15.82 -17.09 1.45
CA GLU A 129 -16.15 -17.66 0.15
C GLU A 129 -15.54 -19.03 0.02
#